data_4e32fa279769ec5ca52961f752fd923a
#
_entry.id   4e32fa279769ec5ca52961f752fd923a
#
_cell.length_a   1.000
_cell.length_b   1.000
_cell.length_c   1.000
_cell.angle_alpha   90.00
_cell.angle_beta   90.00
_cell.angle_gamma   90.00
#
_symmetry.space_group_name_H-M   'P 1'
#
loop_
_entity.id
_entity.type
_entity.pdbx_description
1 polymer ?
#
loop_
_entity_poly.entity_id
_entity_poly.type
_entity_poly.pdbx_seq_one_letter_code
_entity_poly.pdbx_strand_id
1 'polypeptide(L)'
;KLKWISGDSYDLNVLRKASASKANIAYVFFKDNSYSLMTVLQLETLSSGKIVTQAQYVGREFRNYFEDVGCDHALDPYDLYVPFMLLAFHSQGAPAWINKVINRTQGHHITTRKPEPEFTGKTWLNLIKAKKQNRGIMPLAVVIDEVVLINPEASFEIPKECMIMQLEPPETQPRGDLENHAIDIIGMDELGIDGHILISSDNQIFINRCLLEMSHRNQQEKIVVLTNTPILDEMPGNLDIEWIEGDSNSEISFQQARSTEAKVALIDHSDDGQNLMS
;
A
#
# COMPACT_ATOMS: atom_id res chain seq x y z
N LYS A 1 -21.53 20.93 -0.60
CA LYS A 1 -21.49 21.20 -2.04
C LYS A 1 -20.03 21.27 -2.45
N LEU A 2 -19.57 20.35 -3.33
CA LEU A 2 -18.21 20.37 -3.85
C LEU A 2 -17.96 21.66 -4.63
N LYS A 3 -16.81 22.27 -4.40
CA LYS A 3 -16.33 23.43 -5.15
C LYS A 3 -15.19 22.98 -6.03
N TRP A 4 -15.30 23.22 -7.31
CA TRP A 4 -14.29 22.90 -8.30
C TRP A 4 -13.57 24.18 -8.75
N ILE A 5 -12.23 24.13 -8.83
CA ILE A 5 -11.40 25.23 -9.30
C ILE A 5 -10.41 24.67 -10.31
N SER A 6 -10.38 25.26 -11.50
CA SER A 6 -9.41 24.91 -12.54
C SER A 6 -8.21 25.84 -12.47
N GLY A 7 -7.01 25.30 -12.64
CA GLY A 7 -5.74 26.01 -12.67
C GLY A 7 -4.61 25.15 -12.10
N ASP A 8 -3.39 25.65 -12.22
CA ASP A 8 -2.21 24.97 -11.71
C ASP A 8 -2.19 25.04 -10.18
N SER A 9 -2.19 23.87 -9.52
CA SER A 9 -2.28 23.79 -8.06
C SER A 9 -1.00 24.24 -7.33
N TYR A 10 0.11 24.39 -8.03
CA TYR A 10 1.32 25.04 -7.52
C TYR A 10 1.33 26.56 -7.68
N ASP A 11 0.28 27.16 -8.28
CA ASP A 11 0.11 28.62 -8.34
C ASP A 11 -0.61 29.10 -7.07
N LEU A 12 0.06 29.98 -6.32
CA LEU A 12 -0.46 30.60 -5.09
C LEU A 12 -1.81 31.28 -5.30
N ASN A 13 -2.07 31.90 -6.46
CA ASN A 13 -3.33 32.57 -6.72
C ASN A 13 -4.48 31.56 -6.91
N VAL A 14 -4.20 30.42 -7.51
CA VAL A 14 -5.16 29.31 -7.65
C VAL A 14 -5.46 28.72 -6.27
N LEU A 15 -4.44 28.47 -5.45
CA LEU A 15 -4.60 27.98 -4.08
C LEU A 15 -5.37 28.98 -3.19
N ARG A 16 -5.11 30.28 -3.33
CA ARG A 16 -5.90 31.33 -2.65
C ARG A 16 -7.37 31.34 -3.08
N LYS A 17 -7.65 31.23 -4.38
CA LYS A 17 -9.03 31.09 -4.91
C LYS A 17 -9.72 29.82 -4.35
N ALA A 18 -8.96 28.76 -4.16
CA ALA A 18 -9.43 27.52 -3.52
C ALA A 18 -9.66 27.69 -2.01
N SER A 19 -9.24 28.80 -1.41
CA SER A 19 -9.24 29.03 0.04
C SER A 19 -8.40 27.99 0.80
N ALA A 20 -7.28 27.56 0.20
CA ALA A 20 -6.41 26.51 0.72
C ALA A 20 -5.93 26.82 2.15
N SER A 21 -5.66 28.08 2.49
CA SER A 21 -5.27 28.50 3.85
C SER A 21 -6.31 28.20 4.95
N LYS A 22 -7.54 27.82 4.58
CA LYS A 22 -8.62 27.47 5.50
C LYS A 22 -8.88 25.96 5.53
N ALA A 23 -8.16 25.19 4.76
CA ALA A 23 -8.30 23.74 4.75
C ALA A 23 -7.63 23.12 5.99
N ASN A 24 -8.20 22.06 6.51
CA ASN A 24 -7.59 21.28 7.57
C ASN A 24 -6.63 20.22 7.03
N ILE A 25 -6.94 19.67 5.84
CA ILE A 25 -6.15 18.62 5.18
C ILE A 25 -6.05 18.94 3.70
N ALA A 26 -4.89 18.71 3.10
CA ALA A 26 -4.67 18.74 1.67
C ALA A 26 -4.08 17.42 1.19
N TYR A 27 -4.64 16.90 0.10
CA TYR A 27 -4.11 15.74 -0.61
C TYR A 27 -3.47 16.20 -1.92
N VAL A 28 -2.20 15.86 -2.13
CA VAL A 28 -1.39 16.30 -3.27
C VAL A 28 -0.96 15.07 -4.08
N PHE A 29 -1.53 14.91 -5.27
CA PHE A 29 -1.28 13.76 -6.14
C PHE A 29 -0.94 14.21 -7.56
N PHE A 30 0.32 14.06 -7.96
CA PHE A 30 0.81 14.27 -9.31
C PHE A 30 1.66 13.09 -9.75
N LYS A 31 1.76 12.89 -11.07
CA LYS A 31 2.72 11.94 -11.64
C LYS A 31 4.16 12.44 -11.48
N ASP A 32 4.38 13.74 -11.46
CA ASP A 32 5.69 14.38 -11.36
C ASP A 32 5.93 14.84 -9.92
N ASN A 33 7.04 14.40 -9.34
CA ASN A 33 7.45 14.73 -7.98
C ASN A 33 7.67 16.25 -7.80
N SER A 34 8.14 16.95 -8.84
CA SER A 34 8.41 18.38 -8.77
C SER A 34 7.12 19.18 -8.56
N TYR A 35 6.04 18.80 -9.25
CA TYR A 35 4.74 19.46 -9.06
C TYR A 35 4.15 19.13 -7.69
N SER A 36 4.28 17.88 -7.21
CA SER A 36 3.87 17.52 -5.86
C SER A 36 4.62 18.35 -4.82
N LEU A 37 5.95 18.42 -4.93
CA LEU A 37 6.82 19.15 -4.00
C LEU A 37 6.51 20.66 -3.99
N MET A 38 6.38 21.27 -5.17
CA MET A 38 6.02 22.68 -5.28
C MET A 38 4.66 22.98 -4.67
N THR A 39 3.68 22.11 -4.90
CA THR A 39 2.33 22.29 -4.34
C THR A 39 2.34 22.21 -2.81
N VAL A 40 3.06 21.24 -2.24
CA VAL A 40 3.23 21.11 -0.78
C VAL A 40 3.88 22.38 -0.22
N LEU A 41 5.00 22.82 -0.78
CA LEU A 41 5.70 24.02 -0.35
C LEU A 41 4.79 25.27 -0.34
N GLN A 42 3.94 25.41 -1.37
CA GLN A 42 3.00 26.53 -1.44
C GLN A 42 1.88 26.41 -0.39
N LEU A 43 1.39 25.19 -0.13
CA LEU A 43 0.37 24.94 0.90
C LEU A 43 0.92 25.26 2.29
N GLU A 44 2.12 24.78 2.62
CA GLU A 44 2.80 25.06 3.89
C GLU A 44 3.03 26.56 4.09
N THR A 45 3.49 27.26 3.03
CA THR A 45 3.67 28.72 3.05
C THR A 45 2.35 29.46 3.28
N LEU A 46 1.27 29.06 2.61
CA LEU A 46 -0.04 29.71 2.74
C LEU A 46 -0.70 29.49 4.10
N SER A 47 -0.51 28.32 4.68
CA SER A 47 -1.15 27.92 5.94
C SER A 47 -0.30 28.29 7.15
N SER A 48 0.97 28.61 6.97
CA SER A 48 1.98 28.74 8.03
C SER A 48 2.08 27.45 8.87
N GLY A 49 2.11 26.29 8.20
CA GLY A 49 2.21 24.98 8.83
C GLY A 49 0.97 24.51 9.59
N LYS A 50 -0.22 25.02 9.26
CA LYS A 50 -1.46 24.64 9.96
C LYS A 50 -2.32 23.60 9.24
N ILE A 51 -2.04 23.37 7.98
CA ILE A 51 -2.74 22.38 7.17
C ILE A 51 -1.98 21.05 7.28
N VAL A 52 -2.71 19.96 7.44
CA VAL A 52 -2.10 18.62 7.33
C VAL A 52 -1.96 18.28 5.86
N THR A 53 -0.72 18.15 5.40
CA THR A 53 -0.41 17.83 4.01
C THR A 53 -0.11 16.35 3.84
N GLN A 54 -0.76 15.73 2.84
CA GLN A 54 -0.47 14.37 2.41
C GLN A 54 -0.10 14.38 0.93
N ALA A 55 1.09 13.92 0.60
CA ALA A 55 1.58 13.96 -0.77
C ALA A 55 2.04 12.59 -1.26
N GLN A 56 1.87 12.37 -2.57
CA GLN A 56 2.46 11.24 -3.27
C GLN A 56 3.80 11.67 -3.88
N TYR A 57 4.80 10.79 -3.77
CA TYR A 57 6.04 10.86 -4.54
C TYR A 57 6.39 9.48 -5.09
N VAL A 58 7.30 9.42 -6.05
CA VAL A 58 7.82 8.19 -6.64
C VAL A 58 9.33 8.20 -6.56
N GLY A 59 9.92 7.17 -5.94
CA GLY A 59 11.36 7.03 -5.72
C GLY A 59 11.80 7.45 -4.30
N ARG A 60 12.50 6.54 -3.61
CA ARG A 60 12.90 6.73 -2.18
C ARG A 60 13.77 7.95 -1.95
N GLU A 61 14.55 8.34 -2.94
CA GLU A 61 15.42 9.52 -2.92
C GLU A 61 14.66 10.83 -2.73
N PHE A 62 13.36 10.86 -3.10
CA PHE A 62 12.52 12.05 -2.96
C PHE A 62 11.94 12.24 -1.56
N ARG A 63 11.90 11.21 -0.73
CA ARG A 63 11.28 11.25 0.59
C ARG A 63 11.76 12.42 1.44
N ASN A 64 13.08 12.58 1.54
CA ASN A 64 13.68 13.62 2.37
C ASN A 64 13.29 15.03 1.91
N TYR A 65 13.14 15.24 0.59
CA TYR A 65 12.72 16.54 0.05
C TYR A 65 11.29 16.91 0.50
N PHE A 66 10.39 15.93 0.60
CA PHE A 66 9.03 16.18 1.10
C PHE A 66 9.02 16.45 2.61
N GLU A 67 9.85 15.77 3.37
CA GLU A 67 10.04 16.03 4.80
C GLU A 67 10.63 17.43 5.03
N ASP A 68 11.62 17.82 4.26
CA ASP A 68 12.28 19.12 4.35
C ASP A 68 11.35 20.32 4.03
N VAL A 69 10.38 20.15 3.14
CA VAL A 69 9.38 21.19 2.85
C VAL A 69 8.21 21.19 3.82
N GLY A 70 8.20 20.31 4.83
CA GLY A 70 7.20 20.28 5.89
C GLY A 70 5.97 19.42 5.57
N CYS A 71 6.05 18.49 4.60
CA CYS A 71 4.97 17.56 4.35
C CYS A 71 4.75 16.63 5.54
N ASP A 72 3.53 16.61 6.10
CA ASP A 72 3.23 15.76 7.26
C ASP A 72 3.25 14.26 6.92
N HIS A 73 2.74 13.91 5.73
CA HIS A 73 2.67 12.53 5.28
C HIS A 73 3.04 12.41 3.80
N ALA A 74 4.24 11.94 3.52
CA ALA A 74 4.70 11.64 2.17
C ALA A 74 4.67 10.12 1.92
N LEU A 75 4.06 9.68 0.82
CA LEU A 75 3.85 8.28 0.49
C LEU A 75 4.38 7.95 -0.91
N ASP A 76 5.23 6.94 -1.00
CA ASP A 76 5.54 6.27 -2.27
C ASP A 76 4.51 5.13 -2.50
N PRO A 77 3.69 5.19 -3.56
CA PRO A 77 2.71 4.14 -3.84
C PRO A 77 3.32 2.75 -3.97
N TYR A 78 4.53 2.64 -4.46
CA TYR A 78 5.21 1.36 -4.64
C TYR A 78 5.60 0.70 -3.31
N ASP A 79 5.75 1.46 -2.22
CA ASP A 79 5.96 0.89 -0.88
C ASP A 79 4.74 0.11 -0.37
N LEU A 80 3.54 0.39 -0.90
CA LEU A 80 2.33 -0.38 -0.61
C LEU A 80 2.00 -1.39 -1.71
N TYR A 81 2.12 -0.97 -2.96
CA TYR A 81 1.67 -1.73 -4.13
C TYR A 81 2.49 -3.01 -4.33
N VAL A 82 3.81 -2.92 -4.28
CA VAL A 82 4.69 -4.08 -4.53
C VAL A 82 4.55 -5.15 -3.44
N PRO A 83 4.66 -4.83 -2.12
CA PRO A 83 4.40 -5.83 -1.08
C PRO A 83 3.01 -6.47 -1.17
N PHE A 84 2.00 -5.69 -1.59
CA PHE A 84 0.64 -6.18 -1.78
C PHE A 84 0.53 -7.16 -2.94
N MET A 85 1.16 -6.88 -4.08
CA MET A 85 1.21 -7.80 -5.22
C MET A 85 1.92 -9.11 -4.84
N LEU A 86 3.05 -9.02 -4.15
CA LEU A 86 3.79 -10.19 -3.70
C LEU A 86 3.04 -10.96 -2.60
N LEU A 87 2.28 -10.28 -1.76
CA LEU A 87 1.39 -10.95 -0.81
C LEU A 87 0.29 -11.73 -1.53
N ALA A 88 -0.24 -11.21 -2.63
CA ALA A 88 -1.21 -11.92 -3.47
C ALA A 88 -0.64 -13.22 -4.04
N PHE A 89 0.65 -13.21 -4.36
CA PHE A 89 1.37 -14.40 -4.81
C PHE A 89 1.46 -15.49 -3.73
N HIS A 90 1.80 -15.11 -2.50
CA HIS A 90 1.96 -16.06 -1.40
C HIS A 90 0.66 -16.41 -0.67
N SER A 91 -0.35 -15.57 -0.79
CA SER A 91 -1.63 -15.72 -0.07
C SER A 91 -2.78 -15.10 -0.86
N GLN A 92 -3.41 -15.89 -1.70
CA GLN A 92 -4.48 -15.44 -2.61
C GLN A 92 -5.66 -14.76 -1.90
N GLY A 93 -5.95 -15.15 -0.67
CA GLY A 93 -7.02 -14.53 0.13
C GLY A 93 -6.66 -13.17 0.74
N ALA A 94 -5.36 -12.87 0.89
CA ALA A 94 -4.92 -11.67 1.59
C ALA A 94 -5.31 -10.36 0.87
N PRO A 95 -5.20 -10.22 -0.45
CA PRO A 95 -5.66 -9.02 -1.15
C PRO A 95 -7.14 -8.74 -0.97
N ALA A 96 -7.97 -9.78 -1.06
CA ALA A 96 -9.41 -9.65 -0.86
C ALA A 96 -9.75 -9.26 0.58
N TRP A 97 -9.03 -9.83 1.55
CA TRP A 97 -9.18 -9.48 2.96
C TRP A 97 -8.77 -8.02 3.22
N ILE A 98 -7.61 -7.59 2.75
CA ILE A 98 -7.13 -6.21 2.89
C ILE A 98 -8.11 -5.23 2.24
N ASN A 99 -8.58 -5.53 1.02
CA ASN A 99 -9.55 -4.68 0.33
C ASN A 99 -10.85 -4.51 1.14
N LYS A 100 -11.36 -5.60 1.74
CA LYS A 100 -12.53 -5.54 2.63
C LYS A 100 -12.29 -4.72 3.89
N VAL A 101 -11.06 -4.73 4.42
CA VAL A 101 -10.69 -3.97 5.63
C VAL A 101 -10.50 -2.49 5.34
N ILE A 102 -9.88 -2.14 4.20
CA ILE A 102 -9.63 -0.76 3.81
C ILE A 102 -10.90 -0.08 3.27
N ASN A 103 -11.73 -0.83 2.55
CA ASN A 103 -12.92 -0.30 1.90
C ASN A 103 -14.11 -0.26 2.87
N ARG A 104 -14.33 0.88 3.50
CA ARG A 104 -15.43 1.12 4.46
C ARG A 104 -16.82 0.78 3.92
N THR A 105 -17.03 0.83 2.60
CA THR A 105 -18.34 0.55 2.00
C THR A 105 -18.69 -0.95 1.99
N GLN A 106 -17.70 -1.82 2.21
CA GLN A 106 -17.87 -3.28 2.13
C GLN A 106 -17.87 -4.00 3.48
N GLY A 107 -17.86 -3.27 4.61
CA GLY A 107 -18.09 -3.93 5.87
C GLY A 107 -17.20 -3.48 7.03
N HIS A 108 -16.16 -4.24 7.32
CA HIS A 108 -15.30 -3.98 8.47
C HIS A 108 -14.45 -2.72 8.26
N HIS A 109 -14.14 -2.02 9.35
CA HIS A 109 -13.28 -0.83 9.29
C HIS A 109 -12.30 -0.80 10.47
N ILE A 110 -11.13 -0.25 10.22
CA ILE A 110 -10.13 -0.04 11.26
C ILE A 110 -10.44 1.28 11.98
N THR A 111 -10.49 1.21 13.30
CA THR A 111 -10.61 2.39 14.17
C THR A 111 -9.47 2.43 15.18
N THR A 112 -9.13 3.63 15.63
CA THR A 112 -8.15 3.83 16.69
C THR A 112 -8.81 4.60 17.83
N ARG A 113 -8.85 4.02 19.02
CA ARG A 113 -9.57 4.56 20.19
C ARG A 113 -8.73 4.42 21.46
N LYS A 114 -8.96 5.29 22.43
CA LYS A 114 -8.44 5.07 23.79
C LYS A 114 -9.02 3.78 24.37
N PRO A 115 -8.24 3.01 25.14
CA PRO A 115 -8.77 1.84 25.84
C PRO A 115 -9.86 2.29 26.84
N GLU A 116 -10.89 1.48 27.01
CA GLU A 116 -11.83 1.69 28.08
C GLU A 116 -11.12 1.55 29.44
N PRO A 117 -11.49 2.34 30.45
CA PRO A 117 -10.79 2.37 31.75
C PRO A 117 -10.61 1.00 32.41
N GLU A 118 -11.55 0.09 32.17
CA GLU A 118 -11.54 -1.27 32.71
C GLU A 118 -10.44 -2.16 32.13
N PHE A 119 -9.85 -1.81 30.97
CA PHE A 119 -8.77 -2.57 30.34
C PHE A 119 -7.38 -2.00 30.62
N THR A 120 -7.30 -0.80 31.18
CA THR A 120 -6.00 -0.22 31.58
C THR A 120 -5.35 -1.08 32.67
N GLY A 121 -4.10 -1.48 32.45
CA GLY A 121 -3.38 -2.41 33.33
C GLY A 121 -3.83 -3.86 33.25
N LYS A 122 -4.73 -4.20 32.32
CA LYS A 122 -5.07 -5.57 32.00
C LYS A 122 -4.20 -6.08 30.85
N THR A 123 -4.15 -7.38 30.70
CA THR A 123 -3.37 -7.99 29.63
C THR A 123 -4.08 -7.86 28.27
N TRP A 124 -3.31 -7.87 27.20
CA TRP A 124 -3.79 -7.87 25.82
C TRP A 124 -4.79 -9.02 25.58
N LEU A 125 -4.50 -10.19 26.12
CA LEU A 125 -5.40 -11.34 26.01
C LEU A 125 -6.78 -11.07 26.63
N ASN A 126 -6.83 -10.36 27.75
CA ASN A 126 -8.10 -10.01 28.40
C ASN A 126 -8.93 -9.05 27.54
N LEU A 127 -8.28 -8.07 26.89
CA LEU A 127 -8.94 -7.17 25.95
C LEU A 127 -9.51 -7.95 24.75
N ILE A 128 -8.69 -8.81 24.10
CA ILE A 128 -9.13 -9.61 22.95
C ILE A 128 -10.36 -10.44 23.31
N LYS A 129 -10.32 -11.18 24.44
CA LYS A 129 -11.44 -12.03 24.86
C LYS A 129 -12.72 -11.23 25.05
N ALA A 130 -12.64 -10.13 25.79
CA ALA A 130 -13.81 -9.29 26.08
C ALA A 130 -14.40 -8.66 24.82
N LYS A 131 -13.57 -8.07 23.96
CA LYS A 131 -14.01 -7.42 22.72
C LYS A 131 -14.63 -8.37 21.71
N LYS A 132 -14.02 -9.55 21.54
CA LYS A 132 -14.52 -10.57 20.60
C LYS A 132 -15.86 -11.14 21.06
N GLN A 133 -16.01 -11.43 22.36
CA GLN A 133 -17.24 -11.98 22.91
C GLN A 133 -18.42 -11.02 22.86
N ASN A 134 -18.18 -9.76 23.17
CA ASN A 134 -19.27 -8.80 23.38
C ASN A 134 -19.71 -8.09 22.09
N ARG A 135 -18.79 -7.82 21.14
CA ARG A 135 -19.10 -6.97 19.99
C ARG A 135 -18.55 -7.48 18.66
N GLY A 136 -17.85 -8.60 18.62
CA GLY A 136 -17.17 -9.06 17.42
C GLY A 136 -16.01 -8.17 16.98
N ILE A 137 -15.55 -7.28 17.87
CA ILE A 137 -14.43 -6.38 17.61
C ILE A 137 -13.13 -7.15 17.77
N MET A 138 -12.20 -6.95 16.86
CA MET A 138 -10.88 -7.58 16.91
C MET A 138 -9.80 -6.52 17.15
N PRO A 139 -9.21 -6.44 18.36
CA PRO A 139 -8.03 -5.63 18.59
C PRO A 139 -6.86 -6.10 17.73
N LEU A 140 -6.16 -5.16 17.07
CA LEU A 140 -5.07 -5.45 16.13
C LEU A 140 -3.72 -4.98 16.65
N ALA A 141 -3.68 -3.81 17.27
CA ALA A 141 -2.43 -3.18 17.69
C ALA A 141 -2.64 -2.22 18.88
N VAL A 142 -1.54 -1.93 19.55
CA VAL A 142 -1.43 -0.84 20.54
C VAL A 142 -0.52 0.25 19.97
N VAL A 143 -0.94 1.49 20.05
CA VAL A 143 -0.15 2.66 19.61
C VAL A 143 0.28 3.44 20.84
N ILE A 144 1.59 3.62 21.02
CA ILE A 144 2.22 4.34 22.12
C ILE A 144 3.25 5.28 21.52
N ASP A 145 3.13 6.57 21.76
CA ASP A 145 4.07 7.59 21.27
C ASP A 145 4.39 7.41 19.76
N GLU A 146 3.33 7.26 18.94
CA GLU A 146 3.41 7.03 17.49
C GLU A 146 3.98 5.67 17.06
N VAL A 147 4.47 4.85 17.98
CA VAL A 147 4.92 3.48 17.70
C VAL A 147 3.74 2.52 17.69
N VAL A 148 3.60 1.77 16.61
CA VAL A 148 2.54 0.76 16.45
C VAL A 148 3.07 -0.63 16.78
N LEU A 149 2.58 -1.21 17.89
CA LEU A 149 2.86 -2.59 18.29
C LEU A 149 1.74 -3.49 17.77
N ILE A 150 1.99 -4.15 16.63
CA ILE A 150 1.01 -5.05 16.01
C ILE A 150 0.97 -6.36 16.77
N ASN A 151 -0.24 -6.80 17.13
CA ASN A 151 -0.50 -8.07 17.83
C ASN A 151 0.47 -8.31 19.01
N PRO A 152 0.47 -7.43 20.03
CA PRO A 152 1.35 -7.60 21.18
C PRO A 152 1.20 -8.99 21.81
N GLU A 153 2.19 -9.41 22.59
CA GLU A 153 2.13 -10.67 23.33
C GLU A 153 0.89 -10.72 24.25
N ALA A 154 0.36 -11.93 24.46
CA ALA A 154 -0.83 -12.15 25.28
C ALA A 154 -0.73 -11.57 26.69
N SER A 155 0.49 -11.54 27.26
CA SER A 155 0.86 -11.01 28.57
C SER A 155 1.06 -9.50 28.59
N PHE A 156 1.13 -8.82 27.43
CA PHE A 156 1.37 -7.39 27.35
C PHE A 156 0.31 -6.60 28.14
N GLU A 157 0.73 -5.81 29.09
CA GLU A 157 -0.14 -4.94 29.90
C GLU A 157 -0.45 -3.64 29.15
N ILE A 158 -1.75 -3.32 29.03
CA ILE A 158 -2.22 -2.15 28.30
C ILE A 158 -1.93 -0.87 29.11
N PRO A 159 -1.07 0.03 28.61
CA PRO A 159 -0.76 1.28 29.29
C PRO A 159 -1.98 2.20 29.41
N LYS A 160 -1.93 3.11 30.36
CA LYS A 160 -2.97 4.14 30.53
C LYS A 160 -3.01 5.12 29.36
N GLU A 161 -1.83 5.49 28.86
CA GLU A 161 -1.69 6.44 27.77
C GLU A 161 -1.29 5.67 26.49
N CYS A 162 -2.28 5.11 25.83
CA CYS A 162 -2.13 4.45 24.55
C CYS A 162 -3.41 4.58 23.73
N MET A 163 -3.33 4.21 22.47
CA MET A 163 -4.49 4.01 21.63
C MET A 163 -4.55 2.54 21.21
N ILE A 164 -5.76 2.00 21.09
CA ILE A 164 -6.00 0.65 20.57
C ILE A 164 -6.50 0.78 19.15
N MET A 165 -5.75 0.19 18.22
CA MET A 165 -6.20 -0.01 16.85
C MET A 165 -6.98 -1.31 16.79
N GLN A 166 -8.19 -1.27 16.25
CA GLN A 166 -9.09 -2.43 16.24
C GLN A 166 -9.90 -2.49 14.95
N LEU A 167 -10.27 -3.70 14.55
CA LEU A 167 -11.18 -3.97 13.45
C LEU A 167 -12.59 -4.05 14.02
N GLU A 168 -13.47 -3.17 13.57
CA GLU A 168 -14.87 -3.12 13.96
C GLU A 168 -15.76 -3.69 12.86
N PRO A 169 -16.81 -4.46 13.21
CA PRO A 169 -17.79 -4.90 12.23
C PRO A 169 -18.63 -3.71 11.74
N PRO A 170 -19.26 -3.82 10.56
CA PRO A 170 -20.13 -2.77 10.05
C PRO A 170 -21.33 -2.53 10.99
N GLU A 171 -21.76 -1.27 11.10
CA GLU A 171 -22.87 -0.89 11.98
C GLU A 171 -24.23 -1.50 11.58
N THR A 172 -24.38 -1.95 10.34
CA THR A 172 -25.66 -2.32 9.72
C THR A 172 -25.70 -3.67 9.01
N GLN A 173 -24.86 -4.65 9.38
CA GLN A 173 -25.06 -5.97 8.80
C GLN A 173 -26.16 -6.74 9.53
N PRO A 174 -27.31 -7.07 8.84
CA PRO A 174 -28.17 -8.15 9.31
C PRO A 174 -27.30 -9.43 9.37
N ARG A 175 -27.38 -10.15 10.46
CA ARG A 175 -26.66 -11.42 10.70
C ARG A 175 -27.00 -12.55 9.70
N GLY A 176 -27.60 -12.24 8.55
CA GLY A 176 -28.16 -13.20 7.61
C GLY A 176 -27.33 -13.47 6.35
N ASP A 177 -26.46 -12.57 5.92
CA ASP A 177 -25.80 -12.71 4.63
C ASP A 177 -24.31 -13.09 4.76
N LEU A 178 -24.05 -14.20 5.44
CA LEU A 178 -22.82 -14.96 5.25
C LEU A 178 -22.89 -15.83 3.97
N GLU A 179 -23.83 -15.48 3.07
CA GLU A 179 -23.90 -16.14 1.79
C GLU A 179 -22.73 -15.72 0.91
N ASN A 180 -21.75 -16.59 0.88
CA ASN A 180 -21.00 -16.99 -0.31
C ASN A 180 -20.30 -15.92 -1.12
N HIS A 181 -19.39 -15.18 -0.53
CA HIS A 181 -18.16 -14.87 -1.22
C HIS A 181 -17.02 -15.73 -0.62
N ALA A 182 -17.20 -17.05 -0.63
CA ALA A 182 -16.09 -17.97 -0.58
C ALA A 182 -15.27 -17.66 -1.84
N ILE A 183 -14.24 -16.85 -1.68
CA ILE A 183 -13.14 -16.84 -2.64
C ILE A 183 -12.55 -18.21 -2.46
N ASP A 184 -12.63 -19.05 -3.49
CA ASP A 184 -11.89 -20.30 -3.50
C ASP A 184 -10.42 -19.95 -3.39
N ILE A 185 -9.91 -19.97 -2.15
CA ILE A 185 -8.52 -19.74 -1.84
C ILE A 185 -7.81 -21.06 -2.16
N ILE A 186 -7.51 -21.25 -3.43
CA ILE A 186 -6.62 -22.32 -3.86
C ILE A 186 -5.21 -21.76 -3.66
N GLY A 187 -4.46 -22.35 -2.72
CA GLY A 187 -3.05 -21.99 -2.55
C GLY A 187 -2.29 -22.31 -3.83
N MET A 188 -1.38 -21.43 -4.26
CA MET A 188 -0.58 -21.66 -5.47
C MET A 188 0.25 -22.94 -5.38
N ASP A 189 0.67 -23.32 -4.16
CA ASP A 189 1.36 -24.60 -3.91
C ASP A 189 0.44 -25.81 -4.15
N GLU A 190 -0.89 -25.66 -3.98
CA GLU A 190 -1.86 -26.70 -4.27
C GLU A 190 -2.15 -26.86 -5.76
N LEU A 191 -1.90 -25.82 -6.58
CA LEU A 191 -2.06 -25.88 -8.02
C LEU A 191 -0.94 -26.65 -8.72
N GLY A 192 0.18 -26.94 -8.02
CA GLY A 192 1.31 -27.66 -8.59
C GLY A 192 1.93 -26.96 -9.81
N ILE A 193 1.81 -25.64 -9.90
CA ILE A 193 2.32 -24.85 -11.00
C ILE A 193 3.83 -24.63 -10.75
N ASP A 194 4.65 -25.37 -11.45
CA ASP A 194 6.09 -25.12 -11.54
C ASP A 194 6.34 -24.04 -12.57
N GLY A 195 7.30 -23.15 -12.30
CA GLY A 195 7.67 -22.11 -13.24
C GLY A 195 8.42 -20.95 -12.58
N HIS A 196 8.71 -19.96 -13.39
CA HIS A 196 9.41 -18.75 -12.96
C HIS A 196 8.42 -17.62 -12.63
N ILE A 197 8.92 -16.57 -11.98
CA ILE A 197 8.20 -15.32 -11.79
C ILE A 197 8.56 -14.40 -12.95
N LEU A 198 7.56 -13.95 -13.70
CA LEU A 198 7.74 -12.97 -14.76
C LEU A 198 7.45 -11.57 -14.22
N ILE A 199 8.39 -10.64 -14.39
CA ILE A 199 8.17 -9.20 -14.18
C ILE A 199 8.21 -8.53 -15.54
N SER A 200 7.10 -7.92 -15.97
CA SER A 200 7.01 -7.18 -17.23
C SER A 200 6.69 -5.72 -16.95
N SER A 201 7.64 -4.83 -17.20
CA SER A 201 7.47 -3.40 -16.95
C SER A 201 8.53 -2.58 -17.71
N ASP A 202 8.17 -1.39 -18.15
CA ASP A 202 9.07 -0.35 -18.60
C ASP A 202 9.44 0.65 -17.46
N ASN A 203 8.90 0.42 -16.26
CA ASN A 203 9.11 1.23 -15.08
C ASN A 203 10.21 0.64 -14.19
N GLN A 204 11.40 1.22 -14.29
CA GLN A 204 12.57 0.78 -13.55
C GLN A 204 12.40 0.81 -12.02
N ILE A 205 11.63 1.79 -11.51
CA ILE A 205 11.36 1.92 -10.07
C ILE A 205 10.53 0.72 -9.59
N PHE A 206 9.50 0.34 -10.35
CA PHE A 206 8.69 -0.84 -10.06
C PHE A 206 9.53 -2.12 -10.07
N ILE A 207 10.32 -2.34 -11.13
CA ILE A 207 11.20 -3.52 -11.25
C ILE A 207 12.13 -3.62 -10.03
N ASN A 208 12.82 -2.53 -9.69
CA ASN A 208 13.73 -2.50 -8.54
C ASN A 208 13.04 -2.79 -7.21
N ARG A 209 11.83 -2.26 -7.02
CA ARG A 209 11.05 -2.53 -5.81
C ARG A 209 10.66 -4.01 -5.71
N CYS A 210 10.21 -4.61 -6.81
CA CYS A 210 9.91 -6.04 -6.85
C CYS A 210 11.14 -6.88 -6.49
N LEU A 211 12.28 -6.62 -7.13
CA LEU A 211 13.51 -7.36 -6.88
C LEU A 211 14.02 -7.19 -5.45
N LEU A 212 13.99 -5.97 -4.90
CA LEU A 212 14.40 -5.70 -3.54
C LEU A 212 13.51 -6.44 -2.52
N GLU A 213 12.20 -6.38 -2.69
CA GLU A 213 11.25 -7.06 -1.80
C GLU A 213 11.37 -8.59 -1.89
N MET A 214 11.59 -9.14 -3.11
CA MET A 214 11.84 -10.56 -3.31
C MET A 214 13.16 -11.01 -2.66
N SER A 215 14.20 -10.18 -2.75
CA SER A 215 15.47 -10.41 -2.07
C SER A 215 15.30 -10.48 -0.54
N HIS A 216 14.55 -9.57 0.05
CA HIS A 216 14.26 -9.57 1.50
C HIS A 216 13.48 -10.80 1.94
N ARG A 217 12.66 -11.38 1.06
CA ARG A 217 11.89 -12.61 1.32
C ARG A 217 12.70 -13.88 1.05
N ASN A 218 13.96 -13.77 0.63
CA ASN A 218 14.81 -14.90 0.22
C ASN A 218 14.14 -15.78 -0.85
N GLN A 219 13.53 -15.14 -1.85
CA GLN A 219 12.87 -15.84 -2.97
C GLN A 219 13.85 -16.75 -3.69
N GLN A 220 13.49 -18.02 -3.87
CA GLN A 220 14.36 -19.04 -4.49
C GLN A 220 13.99 -19.32 -5.94
N GLU A 221 12.78 -18.93 -6.36
CA GLU A 221 12.34 -19.12 -7.73
C GLU A 221 13.13 -18.24 -8.70
N LYS A 222 13.31 -18.76 -9.90
CA LYS A 222 13.88 -18.00 -11.00
C LYS A 222 12.97 -16.83 -11.35
N ILE A 223 13.55 -15.67 -11.57
CA ILE A 223 12.87 -14.44 -11.96
C ILE A 223 13.25 -14.11 -13.39
N VAL A 224 12.29 -13.87 -14.26
CA VAL A 224 12.48 -13.36 -15.62
C VAL A 224 11.96 -11.95 -15.67
N VAL A 225 12.82 -11.01 -16.05
CA VAL A 225 12.44 -9.59 -16.19
C VAL A 225 12.40 -9.25 -17.68
N LEU A 226 11.20 -8.91 -18.17
CA LEU A 226 10.98 -8.40 -19.52
C LEU A 226 10.82 -6.87 -19.46
N THR A 227 11.72 -6.16 -20.11
CA THR A 227 11.75 -4.69 -20.08
C THR A 227 12.43 -4.12 -21.33
N ASN A 228 12.04 -2.92 -21.74
CA ASN A 228 12.73 -2.14 -22.76
C ASN A 228 13.69 -1.09 -22.16
N THR A 229 13.77 -1.02 -20.82
CA THR A 229 14.67 -0.08 -20.13
C THR A 229 16.02 -0.71 -19.82
N PRO A 230 17.10 0.08 -19.80
CA PRO A 230 18.44 -0.45 -19.47
C PRO A 230 18.50 -1.10 -18.10
N ILE A 231 19.28 -2.17 -18.00
CA ILE A 231 19.51 -2.87 -16.72
C ILE A 231 20.27 -1.94 -15.77
N LEU A 232 19.88 -1.93 -14.50
CA LEU A 232 20.60 -1.19 -13.46
C LEU A 232 21.85 -1.95 -12.99
N ASP A 233 22.91 -1.20 -12.68
CA ASP A 233 24.20 -1.73 -12.24
C ASP A 233 24.19 -2.38 -10.85
N GLU A 234 23.19 -2.05 -9.99
CA GLU A 234 23.11 -2.57 -8.62
C GLU A 234 21.90 -3.49 -8.43
N MET A 235 22.15 -4.80 -8.47
CA MET A 235 21.13 -5.81 -8.25
C MET A 235 21.35 -6.59 -6.95
N PRO A 236 20.27 -7.10 -6.32
CA PRO A 236 20.39 -8.03 -5.21
C PRO A 236 21.11 -9.32 -5.65
N GLY A 237 22.30 -9.57 -5.10
CA GLY A 237 23.15 -10.71 -5.52
C GLY A 237 22.66 -12.10 -5.09
N ASN A 238 21.51 -12.18 -4.39
CA ASN A 238 20.94 -13.42 -3.88
C ASN A 238 19.74 -13.93 -4.70
N LEU A 239 19.43 -13.30 -5.85
CA LEU A 239 18.34 -13.70 -6.73
C LEU A 239 18.85 -14.31 -8.02
N ASP A 240 18.15 -15.34 -8.54
CA ASP A 240 18.37 -15.90 -9.89
C ASP A 240 17.54 -15.12 -10.91
N ILE A 241 18.15 -14.17 -11.61
CA ILE A 241 17.46 -13.24 -12.50
C ILE A 241 17.95 -13.43 -13.93
N GLU A 242 17.01 -13.64 -14.85
CA GLU A 242 17.20 -13.60 -16.30
C GLU A 242 16.57 -12.33 -16.86
N TRP A 243 17.35 -11.56 -17.64
CA TRP A 243 16.89 -10.33 -18.27
C TRP A 243 16.61 -10.55 -19.74
N ILE A 244 15.46 -10.05 -20.19
CA ILE A 244 15.06 -10.08 -21.59
C ILE A 244 14.73 -8.65 -22.00
N GLU A 245 15.51 -8.12 -22.92
CA GLU A 245 15.25 -6.83 -23.55
C GLU A 245 14.20 -7.01 -24.63
N GLY A 246 13.06 -6.32 -24.48
CA GLY A 246 11.99 -6.41 -25.44
C GLY A 246 10.79 -5.54 -25.07
N ASP A 247 9.96 -5.31 -26.08
CA ASP A 247 8.68 -4.61 -25.89
C ASP A 247 7.68 -5.54 -25.22
N SER A 248 7.19 -5.13 -24.06
CA SER A 248 6.20 -5.85 -23.25
C SER A 248 4.80 -5.92 -23.91
N ASN A 249 4.58 -5.29 -25.06
CA ASN A 249 3.39 -5.46 -25.90
C ASN A 249 3.62 -6.43 -27.06
N SER A 250 4.82 -6.96 -27.21
CA SER A 250 5.19 -7.86 -28.31
C SER A 250 5.00 -9.31 -27.90
N GLU A 251 4.20 -10.05 -28.66
CA GLU A 251 4.07 -11.51 -28.48
C GLU A 251 5.43 -12.23 -28.56
N ILE A 252 6.34 -11.74 -29.42
CA ILE A 252 7.68 -12.30 -29.56
C ILE A 252 8.46 -12.13 -28.26
N SER A 253 8.38 -10.97 -27.62
CA SER A 253 9.06 -10.71 -26.34
C SER A 253 8.50 -11.59 -25.23
N PHE A 254 7.19 -11.78 -25.18
CA PHE A 254 6.56 -12.70 -24.21
C PHE A 254 6.94 -14.16 -24.48
N GLN A 255 7.06 -14.58 -25.74
CA GLN A 255 7.55 -15.93 -26.07
C GLN A 255 9.00 -16.11 -25.65
N GLN A 256 9.86 -15.11 -25.83
CA GLN A 256 11.25 -15.13 -25.36
C GLN A 256 11.32 -15.20 -23.83
N ALA A 257 10.45 -14.48 -23.14
CA ALA A 257 10.31 -14.51 -21.68
C ALA A 257 9.61 -15.78 -21.17
N ARG A 258 9.23 -16.70 -22.06
CA ARG A 258 8.53 -17.95 -21.71
C ARG A 258 7.32 -17.70 -20.81
N SER A 259 6.51 -16.70 -21.16
CA SER A 259 5.37 -16.26 -20.34
C SER A 259 4.37 -17.38 -20.08
N THR A 260 4.22 -18.35 -20.98
CA THR A 260 3.36 -19.54 -20.80
C THR A 260 3.88 -20.52 -19.75
N GLU A 261 5.14 -20.44 -19.36
CA GLU A 261 5.78 -21.23 -18.32
C GLU A 261 5.89 -20.43 -17.00
N ALA A 262 5.44 -19.20 -16.99
CA ALA A 262 5.50 -18.39 -15.79
C ALA A 262 4.43 -18.86 -14.78
N LYS A 263 4.86 -19.07 -13.55
CA LYS A 263 4.01 -19.35 -12.40
C LYS A 263 3.18 -18.14 -12.01
N VAL A 264 3.77 -16.95 -12.11
CA VAL A 264 3.15 -15.65 -11.83
C VAL A 264 3.73 -14.58 -12.75
N ALA A 265 2.88 -13.66 -13.19
CA ALA A 265 3.30 -12.46 -13.89
C ALA A 265 2.93 -11.21 -13.08
N LEU A 266 3.91 -10.33 -12.84
CA LEU A 266 3.76 -9.01 -12.27
C LEU A 266 3.91 -8.00 -13.40
N ILE A 267 2.85 -7.27 -13.71
CA ILE A 267 2.79 -6.37 -14.86
C ILE A 267 2.50 -4.95 -14.39
N ASP A 268 3.37 -4.01 -14.77
CA ASP A 268 3.17 -2.58 -14.53
C ASP A 268 3.66 -1.78 -15.72
N HIS A 269 2.75 -1.17 -16.43
CA HIS A 269 3.04 -0.31 -17.56
C HIS A 269 2.52 1.10 -17.34
N SER A 270 3.19 2.07 -17.95
CA SER A 270 2.84 3.49 -17.84
C SER A 270 1.50 3.85 -18.49
N ASP A 271 0.99 2.97 -19.35
CA ASP A 271 -0.27 3.11 -20.08
C ASP A 271 -1.23 1.97 -19.73
N ASP A 272 -2.42 2.31 -19.22
CA ASP A 272 -3.47 1.33 -18.88
C ASP A 272 -3.88 0.47 -20.07
N GLY A 273 -3.78 1.02 -21.31
CA GLY A 273 -4.02 0.27 -22.55
C GLY A 273 -2.99 -0.85 -22.75
N GLN A 274 -1.74 -0.64 -22.36
CA GLN A 274 -0.68 -1.65 -22.41
C GLN A 274 -0.92 -2.76 -21.40
N ASN A 275 -1.34 -2.41 -20.17
CA ASN A 275 -1.66 -3.39 -19.14
C ASN A 275 -2.80 -4.34 -19.56
N LEU A 276 -3.76 -3.86 -20.37
CA LEU A 276 -4.87 -4.66 -20.89
C LEU A 276 -4.45 -5.60 -22.04
N MET A 277 -3.37 -5.27 -22.75
CA MET A 277 -2.88 -6.09 -23.87
C MET A 277 -1.85 -7.13 -23.43
N SER A 278 -1.22 -6.92 -22.26
CA SER A 278 -0.21 -7.81 -21.68
C SER A 278 -0.87 -8.95 -20.91
#